data_a21833580ae96fed11c4909f91e22427
#
_entry.id   a21833580ae96fed11c4909f91e22427
#
_cell.length_a   1.000
_cell.length_b   1.000
_cell.length_c   1.000
_cell.angle_alpha   90.00
_cell.angle_beta   90.00
_cell.angle_gamma   90.00
#
_symmetry.space_group_name_H-M   'P 1'
#
loop_
_entity.id
_entity.type
_entity.pdbx_description
1 polymer ?
#
loop_
_entity_poly.entity_id
_entity_poly.type
_entity_poly.pdbx_seq_one_letter_code
_entity_poly.pdbx_strand_id
1 'polypeptide(L)'
;MVVVDSSALIPLAWVGRLGLISATFDEIRTTKEVREEVLVEGKLGTAALDAFFDAVTVHETPDDAEQVASMEGIAVADASVILLAEDGEELLLANDRGLIEVARTHGVECWRVTTLLLKCAKEGTVTSEEAIDVLYDLVDEGMNLHPKVYAQVQKKLGELGD
;
A
#
# COMPACT_ATOMS: atom_id res chain seq x y z
N MET A 1 2.47 -8.35 -10.34
CA MET A 1 1.36 -8.64 -9.40
C MET A 1 1.67 -8.10 -8.02
N VAL A 2 0.68 -7.56 -7.37
CA VAL A 2 0.83 -6.97 -6.04
C VAL A 2 -0.38 -7.31 -5.17
N VAL A 3 -0.12 -7.57 -3.89
CA VAL A 3 -1.15 -7.65 -2.85
C VAL A 3 -1.11 -6.32 -2.10
N VAL A 4 -2.28 -5.70 -1.89
CA VAL A 4 -2.35 -4.38 -1.25
C VAL A 4 -3.04 -4.46 0.11
N ASP A 5 -2.49 -3.72 1.08
CA ASP A 5 -3.04 -3.58 2.41
C ASP A 5 -3.74 -2.24 2.60
N SER A 6 -4.64 -2.16 3.56
CA SER A 6 -5.37 -0.93 3.89
C SER A 6 -4.44 0.23 4.24
N SER A 7 -3.31 -0.05 4.90
CA SER A 7 -2.34 0.98 5.30
C SER A 7 -1.72 1.73 4.12
N ALA A 8 -1.73 1.13 2.92
CA ALA A 8 -1.30 1.80 1.70
C ALA A 8 -2.47 2.41 0.95
N LEU A 9 -3.60 1.72 0.90
CA LEU A 9 -4.78 2.16 0.15
C LEU A 9 -5.41 3.43 0.73
N ILE A 10 -5.54 3.50 2.05
CA ILE A 10 -6.19 4.63 2.72
C ILE A 10 -5.50 5.96 2.44
N PRO A 11 -4.18 6.10 2.68
CA PRO A 11 -3.50 7.35 2.37
C PRO A 11 -3.56 7.75 0.90
N LEU A 12 -3.41 6.79 0.00
CA LEU A 12 -3.48 7.05 -1.44
C LEU A 12 -4.89 7.49 -1.87
N ALA A 13 -5.93 6.94 -1.24
CA ALA A 13 -7.31 7.38 -1.48
C ALA A 13 -7.52 8.82 -1.01
N TRP A 14 -6.98 9.18 0.15
CA TRP A 14 -7.10 10.54 0.69
C TRP A 14 -6.58 11.61 -0.27
N VAL A 15 -5.50 11.32 -0.99
CA VAL A 15 -4.89 12.27 -1.91
C VAL A 15 -5.31 12.04 -3.37
N GLY A 16 -6.24 11.11 -3.62
CA GLY A 16 -6.77 10.84 -4.96
C GLY A 16 -5.76 10.20 -5.90
N ARG A 17 -4.85 9.38 -5.37
CA ARG A 17 -3.74 8.80 -6.16
C ARG A 17 -3.71 7.26 -6.17
N LEU A 18 -4.86 6.62 -6.00
CA LEU A 18 -4.96 5.15 -6.15
C LEU A 18 -4.48 4.67 -7.52
N GLY A 19 -4.62 5.51 -8.55
CA GLY A 19 -4.17 5.20 -9.90
C GLY A 19 -2.68 4.92 -10.03
N LEU A 20 -1.86 5.35 -9.07
CA LEU A 20 -0.43 5.03 -9.06
C LEU A 20 -0.18 3.53 -8.95
N ILE A 21 -1.03 2.82 -8.21
CA ILE A 21 -0.95 1.37 -8.08
C ILE A 21 -1.29 0.71 -9.41
N SER A 22 -2.40 1.13 -10.04
CA SER A 22 -2.85 0.58 -11.31
C SER A 22 -1.87 0.86 -12.46
N ALA A 23 -1.17 1.99 -12.40
CA ALA A 23 -0.16 2.35 -13.40
C ALA A 23 1.12 1.53 -13.26
N THR A 24 1.39 0.99 -12.07
CA THR A 24 2.62 0.25 -11.78
C THR A 24 2.45 -1.26 -11.90
N PHE A 25 1.28 -1.78 -11.56
CA PHE A 25 1.02 -3.21 -11.50
C PHE A 25 -0.15 -3.61 -12.39
N ASP A 26 0.03 -4.68 -13.17
CA ASP A 26 -1.00 -5.21 -14.06
C ASP A 26 -2.10 -5.95 -13.30
N GLU A 27 -1.73 -6.67 -12.25
CA GLU A 27 -2.67 -7.40 -11.41
C GLU A 27 -2.57 -6.93 -9.96
N ILE A 28 -3.72 -6.56 -9.39
CA ILE A 28 -3.84 -6.08 -8.02
C ILE A 28 -4.78 -7.01 -7.28
N ARG A 29 -4.34 -7.52 -6.14
CA ARG A 29 -5.09 -8.46 -5.31
C ARG A 29 -5.16 -7.97 -3.87
N THR A 30 -6.22 -8.32 -3.18
CA THR A 30 -6.35 -8.08 -1.74
C THR A 30 -7.33 -9.10 -1.15
N THR A 31 -7.63 -8.96 0.13
CA THR A 31 -8.56 -9.84 0.83
C THR A 31 -9.85 -9.08 1.17
N LYS A 32 -10.91 -9.82 1.43
CA LYS A 32 -12.19 -9.20 1.81
C LYS A 32 -12.08 -8.42 3.11
N GLU A 33 -11.21 -8.85 4.05
CA GLU A 33 -10.98 -8.14 5.32
C GLU A 33 -10.44 -6.75 5.06
N VAL A 34 -9.46 -6.64 4.17
CA VAL A 34 -8.88 -5.34 3.79
C VAL A 34 -9.93 -4.47 3.11
N ARG A 35 -10.69 -5.03 2.18
CA ARG A 35 -11.75 -4.29 1.48
C ARG A 35 -12.77 -3.72 2.47
N GLU A 36 -13.25 -4.54 3.40
CA GLU A 36 -14.22 -4.12 4.42
C GLU A 36 -13.67 -2.99 5.29
N GLU A 37 -12.42 -3.15 5.76
CA GLU A 37 -11.74 -2.14 6.57
C GLU A 37 -11.61 -0.81 5.84
N VAL A 38 -11.17 -0.85 4.59
CA VAL A 38 -10.96 0.36 3.77
C VAL A 38 -12.29 1.08 3.51
N LEU A 39 -13.35 0.35 3.20
CA LEU A 39 -14.66 0.95 2.94
C LEU A 39 -15.26 1.59 4.18
N VAL A 40 -14.97 1.08 5.37
CA VAL A 40 -15.44 1.66 6.64
C VAL A 40 -14.63 2.90 7.02
N GLU A 41 -13.30 2.82 6.95
CA GLU A 41 -12.39 3.88 7.41
C GLU A 41 -12.07 4.93 6.36
N GLY A 42 -12.20 4.60 5.10
CA GLY A 42 -11.89 5.47 3.98
C GLY A 42 -12.98 6.47 3.63
N LYS A 43 -13.59 7.11 4.62
CA LYS A 43 -14.75 8.02 4.44
C LYS A 43 -14.55 9.09 3.37
N LEU A 44 -13.32 9.58 3.22
CA LEU A 44 -12.96 10.49 2.13
C LEU A 44 -12.48 9.65 0.96
N GLY A 45 -13.19 9.69 -0.14
CA GLY A 45 -12.83 8.96 -1.34
C GLY A 45 -13.49 7.58 -1.49
N THR A 46 -14.61 7.33 -0.82
CA THR A 46 -15.34 6.06 -0.92
C THR A 46 -15.69 5.71 -2.38
N ALA A 47 -16.12 6.69 -3.18
CA ALA A 47 -16.43 6.47 -4.60
C ALA A 47 -15.18 6.06 -5.38
N ALA A 48 -14.03 6.68 -5.11
CA ALA A 48 -12.77 6.33 -5.74
C ALA A 48 -12.30 4.93 -5.33
N LEU A 49 -12.51 4.54 -4.07
CA LEU A 49 -12.21 3.20 -3.58
C LEU A 49 -13.10 2.16 -4.23
N ASP A 50 -14.40 2.41 -4.35
CA ASP A 50 -15.33 1.50 -5.02
C ASP A 50 -14.89 1.25 -6.46
N ALA A 51 -14.56 2.32 -7.19
CA ALA A 51 -14.08 2.22 -8.56
C ALA A 51 -12.75 1.44 -8.64
N PHE A 52 -11.84 1.68 -7.69
CA PHE A 52 -10.57 0.97 -7.60
C PHE A 52 -10.79 -0.54 -7.42
N PHE A 53 -11.68 -0.93 -6.50
CA PHE A 53 -11.96 -2.33 -6.22
C PHE A 53 -12.61 -3.08 -7.39
N ASP A 54 -13.25 -2.38 -8.32
CA ASP A 54 -13.78 -3.01 -9.53
C ASP A 54 -12.66 -3.64 -10.39
N ALA A 55 -11.45 -3.11 -10.29
CA ALA A 55 -10.29 -3.60 -11.03
C ALA A 55 -9.37 -4.51 -10.18
N VAL A 56 -9.75 -4.80 -8.94
CA VAL A 56 -8.97 -5.59 -7.99
C VAL A 56 -9.62 -6.94 -7.77
N THR A 57 -8.80 -8.00 -7.73
CA THR A 57 -9.29 -9.33 -7.35
C THR A 57 -9.32 -9.41 -5.83
N VAL A 58 -10.52 -9.56 -5.28
CA VAL A 58 -10.72 -9.68 -3.83
C VAL A 58 -10.87 -11.16 -3.47
N HIS A 59 -9.97 -11.64 -2.65
CA HIS A 59 -9.93 -13.04 -2.22
C HIS A 59 -10.61 -13.24 -0.87
N GLU A 60 -11.16 -14.44 -0.68
CA GLU A 60 -11.62 -14.87 0.64
C GLU A 60 -10.45 -14.95 1.60
N THR A 61 -10.75 -14.89 2.90
CA THR A 61 -9.74 -15.01 3.95
C THR A 61 -9.01 -16.34 3.83
N PRO A 62 -7.67 -16.36 3.76
CA PRO A 62 -6.93 -17.62 3.83
C PRO A 62 -7.27 -18.39 5.11
N ASP A 63 -7.37 -19.72 5.00
CA ASP A 63 -7.81 -20.59 6.11
C ASP A 63 -6.97 -20.43 7.38
N ASP A 64 -5.66 -20.18 7.24
CA ASP A 64 -4.74 -20.06 8.36
C ASP A 64 -4.64 -18.65 8.95
N ALA A 65 -5.40 -17.68 8.43
CA ALA A 65 -5.26 -16.27 8.82
C ALA A 65 -5.48 -16.03 10.31
N GLU A 66 -6.50 -16.65 10.90
CA GLU A 66 -6.79 -16.48 12.34
C GLU A 66 -5.67 -17.07 13.21
N GLN A 67 -5.14 -18.23 12.82
CA GLN A 67 -4.06 -18.88 13.53
C GLN A 67 -2.78 -18.04 13.46
N VAL A 68 -2.42 -17.57 12.29
CA VAL A 68 -1.24 -16.70 12.11
C VAL A 68 -1.39 -15.40 12.87
N ALA A 69 -2.57 -14.78 12.82
CA ALA A 69 -2.86 -13.56 13.56
C ALA A 69 -2.64 -13.75 15.07
N SER A 70 -3.13 -14.85 15.61
CA SER A 70 -2.98 -15.18 17.04
C SER A 70 -1.51 -15.44 17.40
N MET A 71 -0.80 -16.21 16.59
CA MET A 71 0.61 -16.57 16.83
C MET A 71 1.55 -15.37 16.72
N GLU A 72 1.30 -14.49 15.75
CA GLU A 72 2.18 -13.34 15.47
C GLU A 72 1.77 -12.07 16.22
N GLY A 73 0.59 -12.08 16.87
CA GLY A 73 0.09 -10.91 17.58
C GLY A 73 -0.33 -9.77 16.67
N ILE A 74 -0.90 -10.07 15.51
CA ILE A 74 -1.38 -9.10 14.54
C ILE A 74 -2.87 -9.29 14.26
N ALA A 75 -3.48 -8.32 13.58
CA ALA A 75 -4.88 -8.41 13.17
C ALA A 75 -5.08 -9.47 12.09
N VAL A 76 -6.29 -10.04 12.01
CA VAL A 76 -6.63 -11.03 10.99
C VAL A 76 -6.48 -10.44 9.58
N ALA A 77 -6.85 -9.17 9.39
CA ALA A 77 -6.67 -8.49 8.10
C ALA A 77 -5.20 -8.48 7.69
N ASP A 78 -4.29 -8.18 8.62
CA ASP A 78 -2.84 -8.17 8.36
C ASP A 78 -2.35 -9.58 7.98
N ALA A 79 -2.75 -10.58 8.75
CA ALA A 79 -2.38 -11.97 8.47
C ALA A 79 -2.90 -12.42 7.09
N SER A 80 -4.10 -11.98 6.72
CA SER A 80 -4.72 -12.37 5.45
C SER A 80 -3.90 -11.92 4.24
N VAL A 81 -3.40 -10.69 4.24
CA VAL A 81 -2.60 -10.18 3.11
C VAL A 81 -1.20 -10.77 3.09
N ILE A 82 -0.61 -11.04 4.26
CA ILE A 82 0.70 -11.70 4.34
C ILE A 82 0.61 -13.11 3.73
N LEU A 83 -0.39 -13.88 4.13
CA LEU A 83 -0.58 -15.24 3.61
C LEU A 83 -0.90 -15.25 2.11
N LEU A 84 -1.71 -14.30 1.64
CA LEU A 84 -2.01 -14.19 0.23
C LEU A 84 -0.75 -13.90 -0.59
N ALA A 85 0.08 -12.97 -0.12
CA ALA A 85 1.33 -12.61 -0.78
C ALA A 85 2.36 -13.76 -0.72
N GLU A 86 2.47 -14.43 0.42
CA GLU A 86 3.36 -15.57 0.61
C GLU A 86 3.00 -16.72 -0.34
N ASP A 87 1.73 -17.07 -0.40
CA ASP A 87 1.23 -18.16 -1.23
C ASP A 87 1.47 -17.92 -2.73
N GLY A 88 1.26 -16.67 -3.17
CA GLY A 88 1.45 -16.28 -4.57
C GLY A 88 2.87 -15.83 -4.91
N GLU A 89 3.77 -15.78 -3.94
CA GLU A 89 5.11 -15.22 -4.09
C GLU A 89 5.05 -13.81 -4.69
N GLU A 90 4.12 -13.01 -4.20
CA GLU A 90 3.84 -11.67 -4.69
C GLU A 90 4.38 -10.59 -3.75
N LEU A 91 4.59 -9.41 -4.32
CA LEU A 91 4.94 -8.20 -3.57
C LEU A 91 3.75 -7.76 -2.72
N LEU A 92 4.01 -7.30 -1.51
CA LEU A 92 3.01 -6.70 -0.63
C LEU A 92 3.24 -5.19 -0.56
N LEU A 93 2.22 -4.41 -0.91
CA LEU A 93 2.24 -2.96 -0.75
C LEU A 93 1.53 -2.61 0.55
N ALA A 94 2.27 -2.09 1.51
CA ALA A 94 1.78 -1.78 2.85
C ALA A 94 2.57 -0.61 3.43
N ASN A 95 1.96 0.12 4.36
CA ASN A 95 2.61 1.26 5.00
C ASN A 95 2.59 1.16 6.54
N ASP A 96 2.36 -0.04 7.06
CA ASP A 96 2.35 -0.34 8.50
C ASP A 96 3.63 -1.08 8.87
N ARG A 97 4.42 -0.51 9.78
CA ARG A 97 5.69 -1.07 10.21
C ARG A 97 5.56 -2.47 10.81
N GLY A 98 4.58 -2.66 11.69
CA GLY A 98 4.37 -3.95 12.35
C GLY A 98 4.02 -5.06 11.37
N LEU A 99 3.13 -4.76 10.42
CA LEU A 99 2.76 -5.68 9.37
C LEU A 99 3.97 -6.03 8.50
N ILE A 100 4.75 -5.02 8.10
CA ILE A 100 5.92 -5.21 7.24
C ILE A 100 6.97 -6.09 7.92
N GLU A 101 7.22 -5.88 9.22
CA GLU A 101 8.18 -6.69 9.97
C GLU A 101 7.77 -8.17 9.98
N VAL A 102 6.49 -8.46 10.24
CA VAL A 102 5.98 -9.83 10.22
C VAL A 102 6.02 -10.42 8.81
N ALA A 103 5.60 -9.66 7.80
CA ALA A 103 5.62 -10.11 6.41
C ALA A 103 7.04 -10.53 5.98
N ARG A 104 8.05 -9.77 6.38
CA ARG A 104 9.44 -10.09 6.06
C ARG A 104 9.90 -11.40 6.70
N THR A 105 9.42 -11.74 7.90
CA THR A 105 9.74 -13.03 8.52
C THR A 105 9.12 -14.20 7.76
N HIS A 106 8.06 -13.94 6.98
CA HIS A 106 7.44 -14.92 6.09
C HIS A 106 8.07 -14.93 4.70
N GLY A 107 9.15 -14.17 4.48
CA GLY A 107 9.82 -14.11 3.19
C GLY A 107 9.10 -13.26 2.14
N VAL A 108 8.14 -12.43 2.56
CA VAL A 108 7.37 -11.55 1.67
C VAL A 108 8.13 -10.25 1.45
N GLU A 109 8.35 -9.90 0.17
CA GLU A 109 8.90 -8.60 -0.19
C GLU A 109 7.84 -7.52 -0.03
N CYS A 110 8.20 -6.44 0.64
CA CYS A 110 7.26 -5.34 0.92
C CYS A 110 7.74 -4.03 0.32
N TRP A 111 6.80 -3.28 -0.26
CA TRP A 111 7.01 -1.89 -0.65
C TRP A 111 6.14 -1.00 0.22
N ARG A 112 6.67 0.17 0.57
CA ARG A 112 5.91 1.25 1.19
C ARG A 112 5.36 2.18 0.12
N VAL A 113 4.44 3.06 0.49
CA VAL A 113 3.88 4.08 -0.42
C VAL A 113 5.00 4.96 -0.99
N THR A 114 6.01 5.30 -0.19
CA THR A 114 7.16 6.08 -0.67
C THR A 114 7.95 5.35 -1.75
N THR A 115 8.10 4.05 -1.65
CA THR A 115 8.76 3.23 -2.68
C THR A 115 7.96 3.24 -3.98
N LEU A 116 6.64 3.09 -3.89
CA LEU A 116 5.75 3.20 -5.05
C LEU A 116 5.91 4.55 -5.74
N LEU A 117 5.92 5.62 -4.95
CA LEU A 117 6.03 6.99 -5.46
C LEU A 117 7.36 7.20 -6.19
N LEU A 118 8.46 6.73 -5.61
CA LEU A 118 9.79 6.79 -6.25
C LEU A 118 9.81 6.01 -7.56
N LYS A 119 9.18 4.84 -7.60
CA LYS A 119 9.09 4.01 -8.79
C LYS A 119 8.31 4.71 -9.91
N CYS A 120 7.18 5.31 -9.56
CA CYS A 120 6.35 6.05 -10.51
C CYS A 120 7.10 7.26 -11.09
N ALA A 121 7.85 7.98 -10.27
CA ALA A 121 8.65 9.12 -10.73
C ALA A 121 9.81 8.65 -11.63
N LYS A 122 10.47 7.57 -11.26
CA LYS A 122 11.58 7.02 -12.04
C LYS A 122 11.13 6.55 -13.43
N GLU A 123 9.94 5.96 -13.51
CA GLU A 123 9.40 5.45 -14.77
C GLU A 123 8.66 6.51 -15.60
N GLY A 124 8.53 7.72 -15.07
CA GLY A 124 7.86 8.81 -15.77
C GLY A 124 6.34 8.78 -15.71
N THR A 125 5.77 7.93 -14.85
CA THR A 125 4.32 7.90 -14.60
C THR A 125 3.83 9.23 -14.04
N VAL A 126 4.65 9.84 -13.19
CA VAL A 126 4.47 11.21 -12.68
C VAL A 126 5.79 11.95 -12.86
N THR A 127 5.72 13.28 -12.91
CA THR A 127 6.94 14.09 -12.88
C THR A 127 7.52 14.09 -11.48
N SER A 128 8.79 14.43 -11.34
CA SER A 128 9.44 14.60 -10.04
C SER A 128 8.69 15.63 -9.18
N GLU A 129 8.29 16.74 -9.78
CA GLU A 129 7.55 17.80 -9.10
C GLU A 129 6.20 17.31 -8.61
N GLU A 130 5.44 16.59 -9.44
CA GLU A 130 4.16 15.98 -9.03
C GLU A 130 4.36 15.01 -7.88
N ALA A 131 5.40 14.18 -7.94
CA ALA A 131 5.69 13.20 -6.90
C ALA A 131 6.00 13.87 -5.55
N ILE A 132 6.73 14.98 -5.57
CA ILE A 132 7.03 15.77 -4.36
C ILE A 132 5.73 16.32 -3.77
N ASP A 133 4.83 16.84 -4.61
CA ASP A 133 3.54 17.33 -4.18
C ASP A 133 2.68 16.22 -3.58
N VAL A 134 2.68 15.03 -4.19
CA VAL A 134 1.96 13.87 -3.65
C VAL A 134 2.53 13.47 -2.29
N LEU A 135 3.84 13.45 -2.15
CA LEU A 135 4.49 13.13 -0.86
C LEU A 135 4.05 14.10 0.24
N TYR A 136 4.04 15.40 -0.06
CA TYR A 136 3.58 16.43 0.86
C TYR A 136 2.11 16.19 1.25
N ASP A 137 1.25 15.98 0.25
CA ASP A 137 -0.18 15.77 0.48
C ASP A 137 -0.45 14.53 1.35
N LEU A 138 0.28 13.45 1.12
CA LEU A 138 0.15 12.22 1.91
C LEU A 138 0.41 12.49 3.39
N VAL A 139 1.49 13.21 3.70
CA VAL A 139 1.83 13.54 5.09
C VAL A 139 0.86 14.56 5.68
N ASP A 140 0.46 15.55 4.88
CA ASP A 140 -0.51 16.57 5.31
C ASP A 140 -1.86 15.96 5.69
N GLU A 141 -2.28 14.92 4.96
CA GLU A 141 -3.53 14.19 5.23
C GLU A 141 -3.39 13.17 6.38
N GLY A 142 -2.20 12.95 6.89
CA GLY A 142 -1.99 12.13 8.08
C GLY A 142 -1.20 10.84 7.90
N MET A 143 -0.60 10.60 6.72
CA MET A 143 0.24 9.43 6.55
C MET A 143 1.44 9.53 7.49
N ASN A 144 1.66 8.46 8.26
CA ASN A 144 2.76 8.42 9.22
C ASN A 144 4.09 8.25 8.51
N LEU A 145 4.98 9.23 8.65
CA LEU A 145 6.30 9.19 8.02
C LEU A 145 7.30 9.97 8.88
N HIS A 146 8.41 9.33 9.23
CA HIS A 146 9.44 10.00 10.02
C HIS A 146 10.01 11.18 9.21
N PRO A 147 10.23 12.36 9.84
CA PRO A 147 10.74 13.56 9.13
C PRO A 147 12.04 13.31 8.36
N LYS A 148 12.91 12.47 8.89
CA LYS A 148 14.18 12.12 8.24
C LYS A 148 13.95 11.33 6.94
N VAL A 149 12.98 10.41 6.96
CA VAL A 149 12.62 9.64 5.77
C VAL A 149 11.97 10.55 4.74
N TYR A 150 11.08 11.46 5.17
CA TYR A 150 10.48 12.48 4.30
C TYR A 150 11.56 13.26 3.55
N ALA A 151 12.54 13.77 4.27
CA ALA A 151 13.64 14.56 3.67
C ALA A 151 14.45 13.73 2.67
N GLN A 152 14.72 12.47 2.99
CA GLN A 152 15.46 11.56 2.09
C GLN A 152 14.69 11.27 0.80
N VAL A 153 13.39 11.00 0.90
CA VAL A 153 12.53 10.71 -0.26
C VAL A 153 12.40 11.96 -1.13
N GLN A 154 12.17 13.11 -0.50
CA GLN A 154 12.09 14.40 -1.21
C GLN A 154 13.38 14.68 -2.01
N LYS A 155 14.52 14.43 -1.40
CA LYS A 155 15.82 14.61 -2.05
C LYS A 155 15.98 13.67 -3.25
N LYS A 156 15.63 12.41 -3.10
CA LYS A 156 15.70 11.43 -4.19
C LYS A 156 14.78 11.80 -5.34
N LEU A 157 13.57 12.25 -5.05
CA LEU A 157 12.63 12.70 -6.07
C LEU A 157 13.17 13.92 -6.82
N GLY A 158 13.80 14.86 -6.12
CA GLY A 158 14.44 16.02 -6.73
C GLY A 158 15.57 15.64 -7.68
N GLU A 159 16.37 14.64 -7.30
CA GLU A 159 17.48 14.14 -8.14
C GLU A 159 16.96 13.49 -9.42
N LEU A 160 15.80 12.85 -9.39
CA LEU A 160 15.19 12.24 -10.58
C LEU A 160 14.68 13.29 -11.59
N GLY A 161 14.38 14.50 -11.13
CA GLY A 161 13.89 15.60 -11.96
C GLY A 161 15.01 16.29 -12.76
N ASP A 162 16.24 16.01 -12.44
CA ASP A 162 17.40 16.56 -13.11
C ASP A 162 17.80 15.64 -14.29
#